data_dfd49165126772b9d0bfb529ac859e8c
#
_entry.id   dfd49165126772b9d0bfb529ac859e8c
#
_cell.length_a   1.000
_cell.length_b   1.000
_cell.length_c   1.000
_cell.angle_alpha   90.00
_cell.angle_beta   90.00
_cell.angle_gamma   90.00
#
_symmetry.space_group_name_H-M   'P 1'
#
loop_
_entity.id
_entity.type
_entity.pdbx_description
1 polymer ?
#
loop_
_entity_poly.entity_id
_entity_poly.type
_entity_poly.pdbx_seq_one_letter_code
_entity_poly.pdbx_strand_id
1 'polypeptide(L)'
;MRVLIDTNVLLDFLLERELFFQDAERLFQAIDSGQIVGYVTATTLTDIFYIARRHTRSIEQARQAVSETLTAMEICPVNRAVLEVAFSSGLADYEDAIQVACAVDQGLDAILTRDSQGFLNSSVPVLSVQECWHRLEEPNNSKST
;
A
#
# COMPACT_ATOMS: atom_id res chain seq x y z
N MET A 1 11.21 8.22 1.21
CA MET A 1 10.33 7.43 2.09
C MET A 1 9.81 6.22 1.33
N ARG A 2 9.96 5.04 1.91
CA ARG A 2 9.56 3.75 1.31
C ARG A 2 8.35 3.24 2.06
N VAL A 3 7.21 3.11 1.38
CA VAL A 3 5.94 2.78 2.04
C VAL A 3 5.22 1.63 1.34
N LEU A 4 4.57 0.78 2.14
CA LEU A 4 3.65 -0.23 1.62
C LEU A 4 2.27 0.39 1.52
N ILE A 5 1.59 0.17 0.41
CA ILE A 5 0.27 0.75 0.16
C ILE A 5 -0.78 -0.35 0.20
N ASP A 6 -1.77 -0.18 1.08
CA ASP A 6 -2.89 -1.09 1.19
C ASP A 6 -3.74 -1.07 -0.09
N THR A 7 -4.29 -2.22 -0.44
CA THR A 7 -5.07 -2.43 -1.66
C THR A 7 -6.15 -1.37 -1.87
N ASN A 8 -6.88 -1.00 -0.82
CA ASN A 8 -7.96 -0.01 -0.93
C ASN A 8 -7.47 1.38 -1.32
N VAL A 9 -6.29 1.79 -0.87
CA VAL A 9 -5.71 3.08 -1.25
C VAL A 9 -5.38 3.09 -2.74
N LEU A 10 -4.84 1.98 -3.26
CA LEU A 10 -4.60 1.84 -4.70
C LEU A 10 -5.88 1.89 -5.51
N LEU A 11 -6.90 1.17 -5.06
CA LEU A 11 -8.20 1.14 -5.74
C LEU A 11 -8.90 2.51 -5.70
N ASP A 12 -8.68 3.31 -4.67
CA ASP A 12 -9.21 4.67 -4.60
C ASP A 12 -8.73 5.51 -5.79
N PHE A 13 -7.47 5.32 -6.20
CA PHE A 13 -6.94 5.98 -7.39
C PHE A 13 -7.43 5.31 -8.68
N LEU A 14 -7.25 3.98 -8.77
CA LEU A 14 -7.51 3.23 -10.00
C LEU A 14 -8.99 3.25 -10.40
N LEU A 15 -9.90 3.25 -9.43
CA LEU A 15 -11.35 3.27 -9.65
C LEU A 15 -11.98 4.65 -9.42
N GLU A 16 -11.18 5.67 -9.18
CA GLU A 16 -11.64 7.05 -8.96
C GLU A 16 -12.76 7.15 -7.92
N ARG A 17 -12.54 6.56 -6.74
CA ARG A 17 -13.53 6.58 -5.65
C ARG A 17 -13.66 7.99 -5.07
N GLU A 18 -14.84 8.60 -5.19
CA GLU A 18 -15.10 10.03 -4.94
C GLU A 18 -14.50 10.59 -3.66
N LEU A 19 -14.72 9.97 -2.52
CA LEU A 19 -14.28 10.51 -1.24
C LEU A 19 -12.77 10.42 -1.02
N PHE A 20 -12.09 9.55 -1.73
CA PHE A 20 -10.70 9.21 -1.46
C PHE A 20 -9.76 9.46 -2.62
N PHE A 21 -10.31 9.76 -3.78
CA PHE A 21 -9.53 9.88 -5.02
C PHE A 21 -8.48 10.99 -4.95
N GLN A 22 -8.82 12.14 -4.39
CA GLN A 22 -7.89 13.28 -4.34
C GLN A 22 -6.62 12.95 -3.55
N ASP A 23 -6.78 12.33 -2.38
CA ASP A 23 -5.64 11.91 -1.56
C ASP A 23 -4.81 10.84 -2.26
N ALA A 24 -5.48 9.87 -2.87
CA ALA A 24 -4.80 8.82 -3.61
C ALA A 24 -4.07 9.36 -4.85
N GLU A 25 -4.67 10.29 -5.59
CA GLU A 25 -4.03 10.94 -6.73
C GLU A 25 -2.77 11.68 -6.30
N ARG A 26 -2.85 12.42 -5.20
CA ARG A 26 -1.71 13.14 -4.65
C ARG A 26 -0.59 12.17 -4.25
N LEU A 27 -0.94 11.02 -3.69
CA LEU A 27 0.03 9.97 -3.35
C LEU A 27 0.72 9.45 -4.62
N PHE A 28 -0.03 9.16 -5.67
CA PHE A 28 0.54 8.70 -6.93
C PHE A 28 1.45 9.75 -7.57
N GLN A 29 1.11 11.04 -7.45
CA GLN A 29 1.97 12.12 -7.91
C GLN A 29 3.31 12.14 -7.15
N ALA A 30 3.27 11.92 -5.85
CA ALA A 30 4.49 11.84 -5.03
C ALA A 30 5.35 10.63 -5.40
N ILE A 31 4.74 9.52 -5.75
CA ILE A 31 5.43 8.33 -6.23
C ILE A 31 6.07 8.61 -7.60
N ASP A 32 5.32 9.23 -8.51
CA ASP A 32 5.81 9.56 -9.84
C ASP A 32 6.99 10.53 -9.78
N SER A 33 6.96 11.49 -8.87
CA SER A 33 8.06 12.47 -8.70
C SER A 33 9.26 11.95 -7.90
N GLY A 34 9.18 10.74 -7.35
CA GLY A 34 10.25 10.12 -6.58
C GLY A 34 10.33 10.53 -5.11
N GLN A 35 9.38 11.32 -4.60
CA GLN A 35 9.33 11.65 -3.18
C GLN A 35 9.02 10.43 -2.31
N ILE A 36 8.22 9.53 -2.84
CA ILE A 36 7.81 8.27 -2.19
C ILE A 36 8.13 7.13 -3.14
N VAL A 37 8.68 6.04 -2.60
CA VAL A 37 8.74 4.76 -3.30
C VAL A 37 7.60 3.89 -2.76
N GLY A 38 6.64 3.59 -3.61
CA GLY A 38 5.47 2.78 -3.25
C GLY A 38 5.74 1.30 -3.46
N TYR A 39 5.35 0.51 -2.47
CA TYR A 39 5.43 -0.96 -2.49
C TYR A 39 4.04 -1.54 -2.34
N VAL A 40 3.79 -2.63 -3.01
CA VAL A 40 2.59 -3.44 -2.82
C VAL A 40 2.98 -4.90 -2.68
N THR A 41 2.15 -5.69 -2.02
CA THR A 41 2.40 -7.14 -1.96
C THR A 41 1.99 -7.81 -3.27
N ALA A 42 2.59 -8.95 -3.56
CA ALA A 42 2.19 -9.75 -4.72
C ALA A 42 0.71 -10.12 -4.69
N THR A 43 0.14 -10.34 -3.49
CA THR A 43 -1.29 -10.67 -3.33
C THR A 43 -2.19 -9.49 -3.68
N THR A 44 -1.75 -8.26 -3.46
CA THR A 44 -2.50 -7.07 -3.81
C THR A 44 -2.81 -7.00 -5.31
N LEU A 45 -1.88 -7.44 -6.17
CA LEU A 45 -2.11 -7.42 -7.61
C LEU A 45 -3.26 -8.34 -8.04
N THR A 46 -3.41 -9.49 -7.39
CA THR A 46 -4.54 -10.39 -7.63
C THR A 46 -5.85 -9.74 -7.21
N ASP A 47 -5.87 -9.10 -6.05
CA ASP A 47 -7.06 -8.41 -5.54
C ASP A 47 -7.46 -7.25 -6.47
N ILE A 48 -6.49 -6.45 -6.92
CA ILE A 48 -6.75 -5.35 -7.86
C ILE A 48 -7.42 -5.86 -9.12
N PHE A 49 -6.91 -6.95 -9.70
CA PHE A 49 -7.50 -7.53 -10.92
C PHE A 49 -8.96 -7.89 -10.70
N TYR A 50 -9.27 -8.67 -9.67
CA TYR A 50 -10.62 -9.18 -9.47
C TYR A 50 -11.60 -8.11 -9.01
N ILE A 51 -11.18 -7.18 -8.18
CA ILE A 51 -12.02 -6.07 -7.74
C ILE A 51 -12.31 -5.12 -8.90
N ALA A 52 -11.29 -4.76 -9.67
CA ALA A 52 -11.46 -3.88 -10.83
C ALA A 52 -12.36 -4.55 -11.89
N ARG A 53 -12.18 -5.85 -12.14
CA ARG A 53 -13.02 -6.60 -13.06
C ARG A 53 -14.49 -6.59 -12.62
N ARG A 54 -14.74 -6.81 -11.35
CA ARG A 54 -16.11 -6.80 -10.81
C ARG A 54 -16.74 -5.42 -10.91
N HIS A 55 -15.98 -4.39 -10.57
CA HIS A 55 -16.46 -3.01 -10.56
C HIS A 55 -16.72 -2.48 -11.98
N THR A 56 -15.79 -2.70 -12.90
CA THR A 56 -15.85 -2.16 -14.27
C THR A 56 -16.58 -3.09 -15.24
N ARG A 57 -16.72 -4.38 -14.89
CA ARG A 57 -17.24 -5.44 -15.77
C ARG A 57 -16.42 -5.55 -17.06
N SER A 58 -15.14 -5.22 -17.00
CA SER A 58 -14.24 -5.22 -18.15
C SER A 58 -12.91 -5.87 -17.78
N ILE A 59 -12.56 -6.93 -18.49
CA ILE A 59 -11.25 -7.58 -18.33
C ILE A 59 -10.13 -6.63 -18.76
N GLU A 60 -10.36 -5.82 -19.80
CA GLU A 60 -9.37 -4.86 -20.29
C GLU A 60 -9.05 -3.79 -19.24
N GLN A 61 -10.08 -3.25 -18.58
CA GLN A 61 -9.89 -2.28 -17.51
C GLN A 61 -9.20 -2.89 -16.29
N ALA A 62 -9.53 -4.15 -15.96
CA ALA A 62 -8.86 -4.87 -14.87
C ALA A 62 -7.37 -5.07 -15.19
N ARG A 63 -7.04 -5.46 -16.41
CA ARG A 63 -5.66 -5.62 -16.86
C ARG A 63 -4.93 -4.27 -16.86
N GLN A 64 -5.60 -3.19 -17.25
CA GLN A 64 -5.03 -1.86 -17.21
C GLN A 64 -4.67 -1.44 -15.77
N ALA A 65 -5.56 -1.72 -14.82
CA ALA A 65 -5.30 -1.43 -13.41
C ALA A 65 -4.06 -2.18 -12.89
N VAL A 66 -3.91 -3.45 -13.25
CA VAL A 66 -2.72 -4.24 -12.91
C VAL A 66 -1.48 -3.65 -13.58
N SER A 67 -1.56 -3.29 -14.85
CA SER A 67 -0.45 -2.70 -15.60
C SER A 67 0.02 -1.39 -14.98
N GLU A 68 -0.89 -0.52 -14.60
CA GLU A 68 -0.55 0.74 -13.94
C GLU A 68 0.14 0.50 -12.59
N THR A 69 -0.35 -0.46 -11.83
CA THR A 69 0.26 -0.83 -10.54
C THR A 69 1.67 -1.38 -10.73
N LEU A 70 1.86 -2.28 -11.69
CA LEU A 70 3.19 -2.85 -11.99
C LEU A 70 4.18 -1.78 -12.44
N THR A 71 3.71 -0.76 -13.16
CA THR A 71 4.56 0.33 -13.63
C THR A 71 4.96 1.27 -12.50
N ALA A 72 4.03 1.58 -11.59
CA ALA A 72 4.23 2.60 -10.56
C ALA A 72 4.87 2.08 -9.28
N MET A 73 4.69 0.80 -8.95
CA MET A 73 5.03 0.25 -7.64
C MET A 73 6.14 -0.79 -7.70
N GLU A 74 6.89 -0.88 -6.61
CA GLU A 74 7.76 -2.02 -6.34
C GLU A 74 6.92 -3.15 -5.73
N ILE A 75 7.22 -4.38 -6.07
CA ILE A 75 6.46 -5.54 -5.62
C ILE A 75 7.20 -6.26 -4.50
N CYS A 76 6.56 -6.36 -3.33
CA CYS A 76 7.07 -7.19 -2.24
C CYS A 76 6.75 -8.65 -2.52
N PRO A 77 7.75 -9.53 -2.65
CA PRO A 77 7.46 -10.95 -2.87
C PRO A 77 6.75 -11.55 -1.66
N VAL A 78 5.79 -12.42 -1.92
CA VAL A 78 5.09 -13.18 -0.89
C VAL A 78 5.53 -14.63 -1.02
N ASN A 79 6.62 -14.97 -0.33
CA ASN A 79 7.17 -16.31 -0.33
C ASN A 79 6.70 -17.08 0.91
N ARG A 80 7.17 -18.32 1.04
CA ARG A 80 6.81 -19.18 2.17
C ARG A 80 7.14 -18.54 3.53
N ALA A 81 8.31 -17.94 3.66
CA ALA A 81 8.73 -17.31 4.91
C ALA A 81 7.80 -16.18 5.33
N VAL A 82 7.40 -15.32 4.38
CA VAL A 82 6.45 -14.24 4.63
C VAL A 82 5.09 -14.80 5.07
N LEU A 83 4.62 -15.86 4.40
CA LEU A 83 3.33 -16.49 4.74
C LEU A 83 3.35 -17.09 6.13
N GLU A 84 4.45 -17.73 6.52
CA GLU A 84 4.60 -18.32 7.85
C GLU A 84 4.66 -17.26 8.95
N VAL A 85 5.40 -16.18 8.73
CA VAL A 85 5.47 -15.06 9.67
C VAL A 85 4.10 -14.43 9.85
N ALA A 86 3.37 -14.21 8.74
CA ALA A 86 2.02 -13.66 8.77
C ALA A 86 1.06 -14.56 9.56
N PHE A 87 1.13 -15.88 9.35
CA PHE A 87 0.31 -16.85 10.05
C PHE A 87 0.54 -16.80 11.56
N SER A 88 1.79 -16.62 11.99
CA SER A 88 2.18 -16.60 13.39
C SER A 88 1.98 -15.25 14.08
N SER A 89 1.60 -14.20 13.35
CA SER A 89 1.57 -12.83 13.87
C SER A 89 0.46 -12.54 14.89
N GLY A 90 -0.59 -13.35 14.88
CA GLY A 90 -1.76 -13.10 15.73
C GLY A 90 -2.72 -12.04 15.20
N LEU A 91 -2.47 -11.46 14.02
CA LEU A 91 -3.43 -10.54 13.40
C LEU A 91 -4.66 -11.31 12.92
N ALA A 92 -5.84 -10.71 13.11
CA ALA A 92 -7.11 -11.35 12.78
C ALA A 92 -7.33 -11.52 11.28
N ASP A 93 -6.85 -10.58 10.48
CA ASP A 93 -6.95 -10.63 9.03
C ASP A 93 -5.61 -11.10 8.44
N TYR A 94 -5.65 -12.21 7.70
CA TYR A 94 -4.44 -12.82 7.15
C TYR A 94 -3.80 -11.97 6.06
N GLU A 95 -4.61 -11.30 5.26
CA GLU A 95 -4.08 -10.40 4.22
C GLU A 95 -3.34 -9.21 4.83
N ASP A 96 -3.90 -8.61 5.88
CA ASP A 96 -3.23 -7.53 6.63
C ASP A 96 -1.93 -8.06 7.26
N ALA A 97 -1.96 -9.27 7.80
CA ALA A 97 -0.76 -9.91 8.35
C ALA A 97 0.33 -10.10 7.29
N ILE A 98 -0.03 -10.47 6.07
CA ILE A 98 0.91 -10.59 4.96
C ILE A 98 1.52 -9.21 4.63
N GLN A 99 0.71 -8.16 4.63
CA GLN A 99 1.20 -6.81 4.37
C GLN A 99 2.22 -6.39 5.43
N VAL A 100 1.94 -6.61 6.70
CA VAL A 100 2.89 -6.30 7.79
C VAL A 100 4.18 -7.10 7.63
N ALA A 101 4.07 -8.41 7.38
CA ALA A 101 5.24 -9.27 7.21
C ALA A 101 6.11 -8.81 6.03
N CYS A 102 5.49 -8.41 4.93
CA CYS A 102 6.19 -7.85 3.77
C CYS A 102 6.89 -6.54 4.11
N ALA A 103 6.21 -5.65 4.81
CA ALA A 103 6.79 -4.35 5.20
C ALA A 103 8.01 -4.54 6.12
N VAL A 104 7.94 -5.48 7.05
CA VAL A 104 9.07 -5.82 7.93
C VAL A 104 10.22 -6.42 7.13
N ASP A 105 9.92 -7.39 6.26
CA ASP A 105 10.92 -8.08 5.45
C ASP A 105 11.70 -7.11 4.55
N GLN A 106 11.01 -6.13 3.98
CA GLN A 106 11.62 -5.13 3.08
C GLN A 106 12.16 -3.91 3.83
N GLY A 107 12.00 -3.83 5.13
CA GLY A 107 12.47 -2.69 5.93
C GLY A 107 11.80 -1.38 5.55
N LEU A 108 10.49 -1.41 5.29
CA LEU A 108 9.75 -0.23 4.86
C LEU A 108 9.48 0.72 6.03
N ASP A 109 9.31 2.01 5.71
CA ASP A 109 9.13 3.06 6.70
C ASP A 109 7.72 3.10 7.29
N ALA A 110 6.71 2.72 6.50
CA ALA A 110 5.31 2.77 6.94
C ALA A 110 4.41 1.92 6.05
N ILE A 111 3.21 1.68 6.56
CA ILE A 111 2.08 1.11 5.81
C ILE A 111 1.04 2.22 5.68
N LEU A 112 0.58 2.50 4.46
CA LEU A 112 -0.47 3.47 4.20
C LEU A 112 -1.81 2.76 4.04
N THR A 113 -2.79 3.11 4.87
CA THR A 113 -4.12 2.50 4.86
C THR A 113 -5.17 3.51 5.28
N ARG A 114 -6.42 3.26 4.87
CA ARG A 114 -7.61 3.96 5.41
C ARG A 114 -8.17 3.28 6.65
N ASP A 115 -7.77 2.04 6.90
CA ASP A 115 -8.26 1.20 8.00
C ASP A 115 -7.14 0.84 8.96
N SER A 116 -6.82 1.76 9.87
CA SER A 116 -5.80 1.54 10.89
C SER A 116 -6.17 0.42 11.87
N GLN A 117 -7.46 0.10 12.04
CA GLN A 117 -7.92 -0.94 12.96
C GLN A 117 -7.39 -2.32 12.57
N GLY A 118 -7.30 -2.60 11.27
CA GLY A 118 -6.76 -3.87 10.78
C GLY A 118 -5.28 -4.07 11.09
N PHE A 119 -4.57 -3.01 11.49
CA PHE A 119 -3.13 -3.03 11.70
C PHE A 119 -2.72 -2.66 13.14
N LEU A 120 -3.61 -2.78 14.12
CA LEU A 120 -3.37 -2.32 15.50
C LEU A 120 -2.11 -2.86 16.15
N ASN A 121 -1.69 -4.07 15.81
CA ASN A 121 -0.50 -4.70 16.39
C ASN A 121 0.70 -4.71 15.43
N SER A 122 0.69 -3.82 14.44
CA SER A 122 1.80 -3.72 13.49
C SER A 122 3.06 -3.19 14.17
N SER A 123 4.19 -3.80 13.88
CA SER A 123 5.51 -3.31 14.29
C SER A 123 6.01 -2.19 13.38
N VAL A 124 5.38 -1.99 12.23
CA VAL A 124 5.69 -0.91 11.29
C VAL A 124 4.67 0.21 11.49
N PRO A 125 5.09 1.49 11.47
CA PRO A 125 4.16 2.61 11.58
C PRO A 125 3.04 2.52 10.54
N VAL A 126 1.81 2.77 10.97
CA VAL A 126 0.61 2.72 10.12
C VAL A 126 0.09 4.14 10.00
N LEU A 127 0.00 4.64 8.77
CA LEU A 127 -0.34 6.03 8.47
C LEU A 127 -1.50 6.11 7.48
N SER A 128 -2.31 7.17 7.62
CA SER A 128 -3.17 7.60 6.53
C SER A 128 -2.34 8.31 5.47
N VAL A 129 -2.91 8.54 4.30
CA VAL A 129 -2.25 9.33 3.25
C VAL A 129 -1.95 10.74 3.75
N GLN A 130 -2.88 11.35 4.50
CA GLN A 130 -2.68 12.69 5.07
C GLN A 130 -1.53 12.73 6.08
N GLU A 131 -1.47 11.75 6.97
CA GLU A 131 -0.36 11.64 7.93
C GLU A 131 0.99 11.47 7.22
N CYS A 132 1.00 10.71 6.12
CA CYS A 132 2.19 10.55 5.29
C CYS A 132 2.64 11.89 4.70
N TRP A 133 1.69 12.69 4.20
CA TRP A 133 1.97 14.04 3.70
C TRP A 133 2.58 14.94 4.76
N HIS A 134 2.02 14.94 5.96
CA HIS A 134 2.57 15.73 7.07
C HIS A 134 4.03 15.38 7.35
N ARG A 135 4.36 14.09 7.32
CA ARG A 135 5.73 13.64 7.53
C ARG A 135 6.69 14.10 6.43
N LEU A 136 6.23 14.14 5.18
CA LEU A 136 7.03 14.62 4.06
C LEU A 136 7.26 16.13 4.11
N GLU A 137 6.29 16.89 4.63
CA GLU A 137 6.35 18.35 4.76
C GLU A 137 7.12 18.82 5.98
N GLU A 138 7.28 17.96 6.99
CA GLU A 138 8.05 18.31 8.15
C GLU A 138 9.52 18.56 7.77
N PRO A 139 10.08 19.74 8.14
CA PRO A 139 11.49 19.97 7.91
C PRO A 139 12.29 18.90 8.65
N ASN A 140 13.36 18.44 8.01
CA ASN A 140 14.25 17.38 8.49
C ASN A 140 14.97 17.82 9.77
N ASN A 141 14.25 17.98 10.88
CA ASN A 141 14.81 18.31 12.17
C ASN A 141 15.51 17.13 12.85
N SER A 142 15.47 15.95 12.23
CA SER A 142 16.09 14.74 12.78
C SER A 142 17.60 14.68 12.59
N LYS A 143 18.22 15.70 11.97
CA LYS A 143 19.67 15.76 11.74
C LYS A 143 20.41 16.68 12.68
N SER A 144 19.75 17.19 13.72
CA SER A 144 20.39 18.07 14.72
C SER A 144 20.89 17.26 15.89
N THR A 145 21.83 16.39 15.67
CA THR A 145 22.67 15.80 16.72
C THR A 145 24.07 15.71 16.24
#